data_d52f4158ad4802d42c0dd1c6581dbf60
#
_entry.id   d52f4158ad4802d42c0dd1c6581dbf60
#
_cell.length_a   1.000
_cell.length_b   1.000
_cell.length_c   1.000
_cell.angle_alpha   90.00
_cell.angle_beta   90.00
_cell.angle_gamma   90.00
#
_symmetry.space_group_name_H-M   'P 1'
#
loop_
_entity.id
_entity.type
_entity.pdbx_description
1 polymer ?
#
loop_
_entity_poly.entity_id
_entity_poly.type
_entity_poly.pdbx_seq_one_letter_code
_entity_poly.pdbx_strand_id
1 'polypeptide(L)'
;VSSNINGPKTCEEKIIFLIEYLPIIKNDLQSGSKQLVEYVPRFQELGLYMAKNSSVIFNVEVKKFLESCNLVSEDNRNQILSFSSQIIDELKVFTNFLENVLPSKAESTFAIGKETYNKMLKNQFLLDYNDETLWEFGWEEFNRTVAKMDELAKEIDSSKTTKELLVEIKNEYPEPYKMIEAHQYWVDKSGEHIKNNKLIPIPWKERVHVVAREEYLRKTSYYGNFSRSLGVDDEGYFTSQWKINPFEDYWDKKTKDEYLVEHDWGVIIVTAPHETYGGHHIQALYQMHNPSELRKNNGISLFSEGWGLYNEQLMLETGFYPDKKIKLRQLQLRLWRNARVIYDVGMHSGKLSYEDAISLMTDRVGFLRWAAQLEIDSSSSRPGYFIGYFIGMTEILKMREEYKKIKGDQYSISEFHEKLLKV
;
A
#
# COMPACT_ATOMS: atom_id res chain seq x y z
N VAL A 1 -9.49 -14.65 4.55
CA VAL A 1 -10.46 -15.03 5.60
C VAL A 1 -10.83 -13.81 6.42
N SER A 2 -9.88 -13.21 7.13
CA SER A 2 -10.11 -12.08 8.05
C SER A 2 -10.93 -10.95 7.43
N SER A 3 -10.55 -10.46 6.26
CA SER A 3 -11.28 -9.38 5.56
C SER A 3 -12.73 -9.75 5.20
N ASN A 4 -13.02 -11.03 4.96
CA ASN A 4 -14.37 -11.48 4.66
C ASN A 4 -15.24 -11.59 5.91
N ILE A 5 -14.71 -12.15 7.01
CA ILE A 5 -15.48 -12.29 8.26
C ILE A 5 -15.67 -10.98 9.01
N ASN A 6 -14.77 -10.02 8.84
CA ASN A 6 -14.86 -8.67 9.43
C ASN A 6 -15.47 -7.63 8.47
N GLY A 7 -15.82 -8.04 7.24
CA GLY A 7 -16.44 -7.17 6.25
C GLY A 7 -17.96 -7.04 6.41
N PRO A 8 -18.62 -6.23 5.56
CA PRO A 8 -20.05 -5.90 5.67
C PRO A 8 -21.01 -6.99 5.19
N LYS A 9 -20.52 -8.16 4.80
CA LYS A 9 -21.36 -9.30 4.38
C LYS A 9 -22.29 -9.78 5.51
N THR A 10 -23.42 -10.33 5.15
CA THR A 10 -24.34 -10.95 6.10
C THR A 10 -23.69 -12.16 6.80
N CYS A 11 -24.25 -12.54 7.93
CA CYS A 11 -23.79 -13.71 8.66
C CYS A 11 -23.85 -15.00 7.79
N GLU A 12 -24.91 -15.19 7.01
CA GLU A 12 -25.09 -16.32 6.10
C GLU A 12 -24.03 -16.35 4.99
N GLU A 13 -23.78 -15.22 4.34
CA GLU A 13 -22.74 -15.13 3.30
C GLU A 13 -21.34 -15.43 3.85
N LYS A 14 -21.06 -15.03 5.09
CA LYS A 14 -19.78 -15.35 5.77
C LYS A 14 -19.66 -16.84 6.08
N ILE A 15 -20.76 -17.48 6.50
CA ILE A 15 -20.80 -18.94 6.75
C ILE A 15 -20.51 -19.69 5.46
N ILE A 16 -21.23 -19.38 4.38
CA ILE A 16 -21.04 -20.00 3.06
C ILE A 16 -19.59 -19.84 2.61
N PHE A 17 -19.06 -18.62 2.69
CA PHE A 17 -17.66 -18.35 2.36
C PHE A 17 -16.69 -19.22 3.15
N LEU A 18 -16.87 -19.36 4.47
CA LEU A 18 -15.97 -20.17 5.29
C LEU A 18 -16.05 -21.66 4.93
N ILE A 19 -17.24 -22.19 4.71
CA ILE A 19 -17.42 -23.61 4.33
C ILE A 19 -16.74 -23.91 2.98
N GLU A 20 -16.85 -23.02 2.02
CA GLU A 20 -16.27 -23.20 0.68
C GLU A 20 -14.76 -22.93 0.64
N TYR A 21 -14.29 -21.93 1.38
CA TYR A 21 -12.93 -21.43 1.24
C TYR A 21 -11.89 -22.09 2.15
N LEU A 22 -12.28 -22.52 3.37
CA LEU A 22 -11.33 -23.16 4.29
C LEU A 22 -10.69 -24.45 3.72
N PRO A 23 -11.42 -25.35 3.03
CA PRO A 23 -10.80 -26.50 2.37
C PRO A 23 -9.75 -26.13 1.32
N ILE A 24 -9.96 -25.01 0.59
CA ILE A 24 -9.02 -24.51 -0.42
C ILE A 24 -7.71 -24.11 0.25
N ILE A 25 -7.75 -23.35 1.35
CA ILE A 25 -6.55 -22.95 2.10
C ILE A 25 -5.71 -24.16 2.53
N LYS A 26 -6.36 -25.19 3.03
CA LYS A 26 -5.66 -26.42 3.40
C LYS A 26 -4.92 -27.04 2.21
N ASN A 27 -5.61 -27.16 1.07
CA ASN A 27 -5.03 -27.72 -0.15
C ASN A 27 -3.88 -26.84 -0.69
N ASP A 28 -4.01 -25.52 -0.58
CA ASP A 28 -2.96 -24.57 -1.01
C ASP A 28 -1.69 -24.73 -0.17
N LEU A 29 -1.81 -24.89 1.15
CA LEU A 29 -0.64 -25.14 2.02
C LEU A 29 0.05 -26.47 1.65
N GLN A 30 -0.71 -27.54 1.39
CA GLN A 30 -0.18 -28.83 0.96
C GLN A 30 0.47 -28.77 -0.42
N SER A 31 -0.11 -28.02 -1.34
CA SER A 31 0.44 -27.83 -2.68
C SER A 31 1.67 -26.95 -2.65
N GLY A 32 1.68 -25.89 -1.82
CA GLY A 32 2.81 -24.99 -1.65
C GLY A 32 4.08 -25.71 -1.26
N SER A 33 4.03 -26.64 -0.30
CA SER A 33 5.20 -27.43 0.11
C SER A 33 5.78 -28.33 -1.01
N LYS A 34 4.95 -28.73 -1.99
CA LYS A 34 5.38 -29.52 -3.15
C LYS A 34 5.93 -28.67 -4.28
N GLN A 35 5.43 -27.44 -4.43
CA GLN A 35 5.79 -26.51 -5.51
C GLN A 35 7.06 -25.71 -5.19
N LEU A 36 7.41 -25.51 -3.91
CA LEU A 36 8.62 -24.83 -3.51
C LEU A 36 9.83 -25.77 -3.69
N VAL A 37 10.40 -25.70 -4.87
CA VAL A 37 11.52 -26.58 -5.30
C VAL A 37 12.91 -25.90 -5.16
N GLU A 38 12.94 -24.59 -4.97
CA GLU A 38 14.13 -23.77 -4.79
C GLU A 38 14.08 -23.04 -3.44
N TYR A 39 15.26 -22.74 -2.91
CA TYR A 39 15.44 -22.05 -1.64
C TYR A 39 15.89 -20.59 -1.87
N VAL A 40 15.06 -19.65 -1.48
CA VAL A 40 15.41 -18.23 -1.43
C VAL A 40 15.42 -17.82 0.04
N PRO A 41 16.61 -17.58 0.66
CA PRO A 41 16.73 -17.35 2.10
C PRO A 41 15.77 -16.27 2.64
N ARG A 42 15.67 -15.15 1.92
CA ARG A 42 14.82 -14.04 2.32
C ARG A 42 13.32 -14.39 2.29
N PHE A 43 12.88 -15.13 1.30
CA PHE A 43 11.48 -15.57 1.22
C PHE A 43 11.13 -16.61 2.29
N GLN A 44 12.10 -17.44 2.68
CA GLN A 44 11.93 -18.36 3.80
C GLN A 44 11.66 -17.59 5.11
N GLU A 45 12.44 -16.55 5.43
CA GLU A 45 12.25 -15.75 6.63
C GLU A 45 10.85 -15.11 6.67
N LEU A 46 10.42 -14.49 5.55
CA LEU A 46 9.11 -13.90 5.41
C LEU A 46 7.99 -14.94 5.51
N GLY A 47 8.16 -16.07 4.83
CA GLY A 47 7.21 -17.19 4.86
C GLY A 47 7.05 -17.79 6.25
N LEU A 48 8.14 -17.97 6.99
CA LEU A 48 8.14 -18.43 8.38
C LEU A 48 7.40 -17.46 9.29
N TYR A 49 7.65 -16.16 9.17
CA TYR A 49 6.94 -15.15 9.93
C TYR A 49 5.43 -15.22 9.67
N MET A 50 5.03 -15.28 8.41
CA MET A 50 3.61 -15.33 8.02
C MET A 50 2.95 -16.64 8.50
N ALA A 51 3.59 -17.79 8.29
CA ALA A 51 3.02 -19.09 8.68
C ALA A 51 2.83 -19.20 10.20
N LYS A 52 3.82 -18.76 10.99
CA LYS A 52 3.74 -18.78 12.46
C LYS A 52 2.64 -17.87 13.03
N ASN A 53 2.35 -16.76 12.38
CA ASN A 53 1.37 -15.78 12.87
C ASN A 53 -0.06 -15.97 12.28
N SER A 54 -0.23 -16.73 11.21
CA SER A 54 -1.54 -16.90 10.55
C SER A 54 -2.53 -17.74 11.35
N SER A 55 -2.07 -18.55 12.30
CA SER A 55 -2.95 -19.41 13.12
C SER A 55 -3.97 -18.63 13.96
N VAL A 56 -3.68 -17.36 14.28
CA VAL A 56 -4.58 -16.48 15.04
C VAL A 56 -5.93 -16.28 14.33
N ILE A 57 -5.94 -16.26 12.98
CA ILE A 57 -7.16 -16.11 12.19
C ILE A 57 -8.13 -17.25 12.50
N PHE A 58 -7.63 -18.49 12.54
CA PHE A 58 -8.44 -19.69 12.74
C PHE A 58 -8.73 -19.98 14.22
N ASN A 59 -7.79 -19.64 15.11
CA ASN A 59 -7.94 -19.84 16.55
C ASN A 59 -8.78 -18.78 17.24
N VAL A 60 -8.75 -17.54 16.76
CA VAL A 60 -9.37 -16.39 17.44
C VAL A 60 -10.48 -15.76 16.62
N GLU A 61 -10.19 -15.31 15.39
CA GLU A 61 -11.16 -14.52 14.64
C GLU A 61 -12.35 -15.34 14.16
N VAL A 62 -12.10 -16.52 13.59
CA VAL A 62 -13.19 -17.42 13.15
C VAL A 62 -14.07 -17.81 14.34
N LYS A 63 -13.49 -18.09 15.52
CA LYS A 63 -14.26 -18.41 16.73
C LYS A 63 -15.11 -17.23 17.20
N LYS A 64 -14.52 -16.03 17.28
CA LYS A 64 -15.28 -14.80 17.64
C LYS A 64 -16.44 -14.54 16.68
N PHE A 65 -16.22 -14.74 15.37
CA PHE A 65 -17.28 -14.62 14.39
C PHE A 65 -18.39 -15.64 14.65
N LEU A 66 -18.04 -16.92 14.85
CA LEU A 66 -19.03 -17.96 15.14
C LEU A 66 -19.82 -17.73 16.43
N GLU A 67 -19.21 -17.11 17.45
CA GLU A 67 -19.87 -16.71 18.69
C GLU A 67 -20.84 -15.55 18.48
N SER A 68 -20.49 -14.61 17.62
CA SER A 68 -21.31 -13.41 17.33
C SER A 68 -22.45 -13.66 16.34
N CYS A 69 -22.40 -14.75 15.57
CA CYS A 69 -23.39 -15.08 14.54
C CYS A 69 -24.42 -16.09 15.04
N ASN A 70 -25.61 -15.61 15.40
CA ASN A 70 -26.70 -16.43 15.92
C ASN A 70 -27.39 -17.33 14.87
N LEU A 71 -27.07 -17.14 13.57
CA LEU A 71 -27.65 -17.91 12.45
C LEU A 71 -26.83 -19.15 12.06
N VAL A 72 -25.73 -19.41 12.73
CA VAL A 72 -24.88 -20.58 12.46
C VAL A 72 -25.53 -21.82 13.03
N SER A 73 -25.90 -22.77 12.14
CA SER A 73 -26.33 -24.12 12.58
C SER A 73 -25.18 -24.83 13.30
N GLU A 74 -25.52 -25.79 14.16
CA GLU A 74 -24.50 -26.57 14.87
C GLU A 74 -23.62 -27.38 13.91
N ASP A 75 -24.20 -27.93 12.83
CA ASP A 75 -23.47 -28.65 11.78
C ASP A 75 -22.45 -27.74 11.07
N ASN A 76 -22.86 -26.54 10.64
CA ASN A 76 -21.99 -25.59 9.99
C ASN A 76 -20.87 -25.11 10.96
N ARG A 77 -21.21 -24.86 12.22
CA ARG A 77 -20.24 -24.51 13.27
C ARG A 77 -19.17 -25.60 13.42
N ASN A 78 -19.61 -26.86 13.56
CA ASN A 78 -18.72 -27.99 13.73
C ASN A 78 -17.84 -28.20 12.49
N GLN A 79 -18.39 -28.03 11.29
CA GLN A 79 -17.64 -28.11 10.03
C GLN A 79 -16.58 -27.03 9.93
N ILE A 80 -16.91 -25.76 10.19
CA ILE A 80 -15.97 -24.64 10.14
C ILE A 80 -14.85 -24.80 11.18
N LEU A 81 -15.18 -25.22 12.41
CA LEU A 81 -14.19 -25.48 13.46
C LEU A 81 -13.28 -26.65 13.11
N SER A 82 -13.84 -27.71 12.50
CA SER A 82 -13.04 -28.85 12.01
C SER A 82 -12.05 -28.43 10.93
N PHE A 83 -12.48 -27.67 9.92
CA PHE A 83 -11.58 -27.13 8.89
C PHE A 83 -10.53 -26.21 9.49
N SER A 84 -10.90 -25.32 10.41
CA SER A 84 -9.97 -24.43 11.09
C SER A 84 -8.87 -25.19 11.83
N SER A 85 -9.24 -26.26 12.54
CA SER A 85 -8.28 -27.14 13.22
C SER A 85 -7.33 -27.81 12.22
N GLN A 86 -7.86 -28.33 11.11
CA GLN A 86 -7.05 -28.98 10.07
C GLN A 86 -6.06 -27.97 9.42
N ILE A 87 -6.47 -26.70 9.20
CA ILE A 87 -5.60 -25.68 8.67
C ILE A 87 -4.48 -25.35 9.66
N ILE A 88 -4.80 -25.26 10.96
CA ILE A 88 -3.79 -25.02 12.00
C ILE A 88 -2.74 -26.13 12.02
N ASP A 89 -3.14 -27.38 11.88
CA ASP A 89 -2.22 -28.50 11.82
C ASP A 89 -1.39 -28.48 10.53
N GLU A 90 -2.01 -28.13 9.40
CA GLU A 90 -1.28 -27.96 8.13
C GLU A 90 -0.30 -26.79 8.15
N LEU A 91 -0.64 -25.69 8.83
CA LEU A 91 0.29 -24.57 9.06
C LEU A 91 1.52 -25.00 9.87
N LYS A 92 1.37 -25.90 10.84
CA LYS A 92 2.52 -26.47 11.59
C LYS A 92 3.41 -27.30 10.64
N VAL A 93 2.78 -28.16 9.81
CA VAL A 93 3.50 -28.98 8.82
C VAL A 93 4.22 -28.07 7.83
N PHE A 94 3.55 -27.07 7.30
CA PHE A 94 4.14 -26.09 6.37
C PHE A 94 5.27 -25.28 7.01
N THR A 95 5.09 -24.85 8.27
CA THR A 95 6.15 -24.16 9.03
C THR A 95 7.38 -25.05 9.20
N ASN A 96 7.19 -26.32 9.57
CA ASN A 96 8.31 -27.28 9.66
C ASN A 96 8.99 -27.51 8.30
N PHE A 97 8.24 -27.57 7.22
CA PHE A 97 8.78 -27.65 5.86
C PHE A 97 9.64 -26.44 5.55
N LEU A 98 9.15 -25.21 5.78
CA LEU A 98 9.89 -23.98 5.56
C LEU A 98 11.18 -23.92 6.40
N GLU A 99 11.12 -24.39 7.64
CA GLU A 99 12.23 -24.28 8.60
C GLU A 99 13.32 -25.33 8.37
N ASN A 100 12.93 -26.58 8.07
CA ASN A 100 13.83 -27.72 8.10
C ASN A 100 14.03 -28.42 6.76
N VAL A 101 13.10 -28.30 5.81
CA VAL A 101 13.17 -28.99 4.52
C VAL A 101 13.57 -28.03 3.39
N LEU A 102 12.97 -26.86 3.32
CA LEU A 102 13.23 -25.89 2.25
C LEU A 102 14.72 -25.49 2.17
N PRO A 103 15.47 -25.26 3.27
CA PRO A 103 16.90 -24.91 3.21
C PRO A 103 17.80 -26.01 2.61
N SER A 104 17.30 -27.25 2.49
CA SER A 104 18.05 -28.33 1.80
C SER A 104 17.92 -28.32 0.29
N LYS A 105 17.03 -27.47 -0.26
CA LYS A 105 16.86 -27.31 -1.70
C LYS A 105 17.97 -26.47 -2.31
N ALA A 106 18.06 -26.45 -3.65
CA ALA A 106 19.00 -25.59 -4.34
C ALA A 106 18.72 -24.11 -4.02
N GLU A 107 19.74 -23.38 -3.61
CA GLU A 107 19.65 -21.96 -3.37
C GLU A 107 19.44 -21.20 -4.68
N SER A 108 18.52 -20.25 -4.66
CA SER A 108 18.14 -19.41 -5.79
C SER A 108 18.02 -17.95 -5.36
N THR A 109 17.78 -17.08 -6.32
CA THR A 109 17.60 -15.65 -6.09
C THR A 109 16.13 -15.25 -6.26
N PHE A 110 15.72 -14.19 -5.57
CA PHE A 110 14.42 -13.56 -5.81
C PHE A 110 14.38 -12.75 -7.13
N ALA A 111 15.53 -12.41 -7.70
CA ALA A 111 15.59 -11.64 -8.94
C ALA A 111 15.08 -12.46 -10.13
N ILE A 112 14.08 -11.94 -10.84
CA ILE A 112 13.48 -12.64 -11.99
C ILE A 112 14.30 -12.55 -13.27
N GLY A 113 15.37 -11.80 -13.25
CA GLY A 113 16.28 -11.58 -14.37
C GLY A 113 15.75 -10.54 -15.38
N LYS A 114 16.70 -9.88 -16.03
CA LYS A 114 16.45 -8.77 -16.98
C LYS A 114 15.52 -9.16 -18.13
N GLU A 115 15.64 -10.37 -18.67
CA GLU A 115 14.81 -10.81 -19.81
C GLU A 115 13.33 -10.93 -19.40
N THR A 116 13.07 -11.56 -18.24
CA THR A 116 11.72 -11.71 -17.70
C THR A 116 11.14 -10.34 -17.30
N TYR A 117 11.96 -9.49 -16.69
CA TYR A 117 11.57 -8.14 -16.31
C TYR A 117 11.14 -7.31 -17.52
N ASN A 118 11.92 -7.34 -18.62
CA ASN A 118 11.58 -6.63 -19.86
C ASN A 118 10.31 -7.17 -20.52
N LYS A 119 10.09 -8.49 -20.52
CA LYS A 119 8.84 -9.08 -20.97
C LYS A 119 7.63 -8.60 -20.16
N MET A 120 7.81 -8.49 -18.84
CA MET A 120 6.77 -7.97 -17.94
C MET A 120 6.46 -6.51 -18.23
N LEU A 121 7.45 -5.63 -18.36
CA LEU A 121 7.24 -4.23 -18.72
C LEU A 121 6.42 -4.10 -19.99
N LYS A 122 6.79 -4.83 -21.04
CA LYS A 122 6.15 -4.75 -22.36
C LYS A 122 4.76 -5.39 -22.39
N ASN A 123 4.60 -6.59 -21.84
CA ASN A 123 3.40 -7.42 -22.08
C ASN A 123 2.36 -7.32 -20.97
N GLN A 124 2.79 -7.03 -19.75
CA GLN A 124 1.88 -6.90 -18.61
C GLN A 124 1.53 -5.44 -18.32
N PHE A 125 2.53 -4.56 -18.34
CA PHE A 125 2.33 -3.14 -18.03
C PHE A 125 2.14 -2.28 -19.28
N LEU A 126 2.41 -2.81 -20.48
CA LEU A 126 2.30 -2.11 -21.78
C LEU A 126 3.13 -0.82 -21.82
N LEU A 127 4.30 -0.83 -21.19
CA LEU A 127 5.20 0.31 -21.10
C LEU A 127 6.28 0.23 -22.20
N ASP A 128 6.60 1.38 -22.77
CA ASP A 128 7.68 1.54 -23.77
C ASP A 128 9.06 1.71 -23.08
N TYR A 129 9.29 0.99 -21.98
CA TYR A 129 10.57 0.94 -21.27
C TYR A 129 11.15 -0.44 -21.35
N ASN A 130 12.48 -0.50 -21.24
CA ASN A 130 13.22 -1.69 -20.86
C ASN A 130 14.00 -1.42 -19.56
N ASP A 131 14.70 -2.42 -19.03
CA ASP A 131 15.44 -2.30 -17.78
C ASP A 131 16.53 -1.20 -17.79
N GLU A 132 17.14 -0.91 -18.95
CA GLU A 132 18.12 0.16 -19.09
C GLU A 132 17.45 1.54 -19.05
N THR A 133 16.49 1.76 -19.94
CA THR A 133 15.81 3.06 -20.06
C THR A 133 14.97 3.40 -18.84
N LEU A 134 14.40 2.39 -18.15
CA LEU A 134 13.68 2.60 -16.90
C LEU A 134 14.62 2.94 -15.74
N TRP A 135 15.79 2.29 -15.70
CA TRP A 135 16.86 2.60 -14.76
C TRP A 135 17.37 4.03 -14.91
N GLU A 136 17.68 4.45 -16.12
CA GLU A 136 18.13 5.83 -16.42
C GLU A 136 17.07 6.85 -16.03
N PHE A 137 15.83 6.62 -16.43
CA PHE A 137 14.68 7.46 -16.06
C PHE A 137 14.51 7.56 -14.54
N GLY A 138 14.62 6.44 -13.82
CA GLY A 138 14.53 6.40 -12.36
C GLY A 138 15.56 7.33 -11.70
N TRP A 139 16.81 7.27 -12.13
CA TRP A 139 17.89 8.11 -11.61
C TRP A 139 17.74 9.57 -12.02
N GLU A 140 17.31 9.86 -13.24
CA GLU A 140 17.06 11.24 -13.70
C GLU A 140 16.00 11.90 -12.82
N GLU A 141 14.87 11.26 -12.62
CA GLU A 141 13.78 11.80 -11.80
C GLU A 141 14.13 11.87 -10.31
N PHE A 142 14.90 10.90 -9.80
CA PHE A 142 15.42 10.94 -8.45
C PHE A 142 16.27 12.20 -8.22
N ASN A 143 17.27 12.43 -9.09
CA ASN A 143 18.14 13.59 -8.99
C ASN A 143 17.39 14.93 -9.20
N ARG A 144 16.40 14.95 -10.10
CA ARG A 144 15.50 16.10 -10.28
C ARG A 144 14.69 16.41 -9.03
N THR A 145 14.23 15.37 -8.32
CA THR A 145 13.49 15.55 -7.06
C THR A 145 14.40 16.03 -5.95
N VAL A 146 15.62 15.50 -5.83
CA VAL A 146 16.64 16.00 -4.87
C VAL A 146 16.92 17.49 -5.10
N ALA A 147 17.16 17.91 -6.35
CA ALA A 147 17.40 19.31 -6.67
C ALA A 147 16.25 20.23 -6.24
N LYS A 148 14.99 19.81 -6.46
CA LYS A 148 13.80 20.56 -5.99
C LYS A 148 13.71 20.62 -4.47
N MET A 149 14.10 19.56 -3.78
CA MET A 149 14.15 19.54 -2.31
C MET A 149 15.19 20.52 -1.78
N ASP A 150 16.39 20.54 -2.37
CA ASP A 150 17.47 21.45 -1.97
C ASP A 150 17.11 22.93 -2.25
N GLU A 151 16.43 23.20 -3.36
CA GLU A 151 15.92 24.53 -3.66
C GLU A 151 14.89 25.00 -2.62
N LEU A 152 13.87 24.16 -2.36
CA LEU A 152 12.83 24.46 -1.39
C LEU A 152 13.38 24.57 0.04
N ALA A 153 14.36 23.73 0.40
CA ALA A 153 15.02 23.81 1.71
C ALA A 153 15.71 25.17 1.93
N LYS A 154 16.41 25.70 0.93
CA LYS A 154 17.00 27.05 0.97
C LYS A 154 15.96 28.16 1.12
N GLU A 155 14.77 27.96 0.53
CA GLU A 155 13.67 28.92 0.70
C GLU A 155 13.03 28.87 2.09
N ILE A 156 13.12 27.72 2.80
CA ILE A 156 12.63 27.56 4.18
C ILE A 156 13.65 28.17 5.15
N ASP A 157 14.90 27.72 5.07
CA ASP A 157 16.01 28.21 5.90
C ASP A 157 17.35 27.98 5.18
N SER A 158 17.95 29.05 4.64
CA SER A 158 19.19 28.95 3.89
C SER A 158 20.43 28.58 4.73
N SER A 159 20.32 28.57 6.06
CA SER A 159 21.40 28.18 6.98
C SER A 159 21.46 26.68 7.23
N LYS A 160 20.43 25.90 6.78
CA LYS A 160 20.29 24.48 7.02
C LYS A 160 20.34 23.68 5.72
N THR A 161 20.82 22.45 5.83
CA THR A 161 20.72 21.45 4.76
C THR A 161 19.31 20.88 4.68
N THR A 162 18.94 20.32 3.54
CA THR A 162 17.69 19.56 3.36
C THR A 162 17.52 18.47 4.42
N LYS A 163 18.60 17.76 4.76
CA LYS A 163 18.59 16.70 5.78
C LYS A 163 18.28 17.23 7.17
N GLU A 164 18.88 18.34 7.58
CA GLU A 164 18.63 18.97 8.88
C GLU A 164 17.17 19.43 9.01
N LEU A 165 16.63 20.07 7.97
CA LEU A 165 15.22 20.47 7.92
C LEU A 165 14.26 19.28 8.00
N LEU A 166 14.56 18.19 7.30
CA LEU A 166 13.73 16.99 7.36
C LEU A 166 13.74 16.34 8.74
N VAL A 167 14.88 16.36 9.45
CA VAL A 167 14.95 15.90 10.85
C VAL A 167 14.04 16.77 11.75
N GLU A 168 14.06 18.09 11.57
CA GLU A 168 13.18 18.99 12.33
C GLU A 168 11.70 18.73 12.03
N ILE A 169 11.32 18.60 10.75
CA ILE A 169 9.94 18.33 10.31
C ILE A 169 9.44 17.01 10.90
N LYS A 170 10.26 15.98 10.87
CA LYS A 170 9.92 14.66 11.43
C LYS A 170 9.73 14.67 12.95
N ASN A 171 10.26 15.64 13.66
CA ASN A 171 10.03 15.81 15.09
C ASN A 171 8.74 16.61 15.42
N GLU A 172 8.00 17.04 14.41
CA GLU A 172 6.69 17.68 14.55
C GLU A 172 5.58 16.65 14.30
N TYR A 173 5.06 16.00 15.33
CA TYR A 173 4.05 14.93 15.25
C TYR A 173 2.89 15.16 16.23
N PRO A 174 1.72 14.50 16.00
CA PRO A 174 0.59 14.54 16.93
C PRO A 174 0.92 13.93 18.29
N GLU A 175 0.08 14.23 19.29
CA GLU A 175 0.10 13.48 20.54
C GLU A 175 -0.04 11.96 20.25
N PRO A 176 0.78 11.09 20.88
CA PRO A 176 0.84 9.66 20.53
C PRO A 176 -0.51 8.96 20.51
N TYR A 177 -1.37 9.23 21.49
CA TYR A 177 -2.70 8.58 21.61
C TYR A 177 -3.78 9.23 20.75
N LYS A 178 -3.48 10.31 20.03
CA LYS A 178 -4.40 11.01 19.13
C LYS A 178 -4.06 10.78 17.66
N MET A 179 -3.30 9.75 17.34
CA MET A 179 -2.93 9.47 15.96
C MET A 179 -4.13 9.21 15.06
N ILE A 180 -5.13 8.47 15.54
CA ILE A 180 -6.36 8.17 14.77
C ILE A 180 -7.14 9.47 14.50
N GLU A 181 -7.34 10.30 15.51
CA GLU A 181 -8.04 11.58 15.37
C GLU A 181 -7.29 12.55 14.44
N ALA A 182 -5.95 12.58 14.54
CA ALA A 182 -5.12 13.41 13.67
C ALA A 182 -5.24 12.98 12.20
N HIS A 183 -5.21 11.68 11.92
CA HIS A 183 -5.42 11.17 10.56
C HIS A 183 -6.84 11.45 10.08
N GLN A 184 -7.88 11.21 10.91
CA GLN A 184 -9.26 11.49 10.54
C GLN A 184 -9.48 12.97 10.20
N TYR A 185 -8.90 13.88 10.98
CA TYR A 185 -8.99 15.31 10.71
C TYR A 185 -8.46 15.66 9.29
N TRP A 186 -7.32 15.11 8.89
CA TRP A 186 -6.76 15.40 7.57
C TRP A 186 -7.45 14.64 6.43
N VAL A 187 -8.04 13.50 6.71
CA VAL A 187 -8.98 12.82 5.80
C VAL A 187 -10.17 13.74 5.49
N ASP A 188 -10.81 14.27 6.52
CA ASP A 188 -11.96 15.15 6.36
C ASP A 188 -11.58 16.44 5.61
N LYS A 189 -10.43 17.04 5.96
CA LYS A 189 -9.89 18.21 5.25
C LYS A 189 -9.60 17.95 3.78
N SER A 190 -9.09 16.77 3.43
CA SER A 190 -8.86 16.40 2.04
C SER A 190 -10.18 16.28 1.27
N GLY A 191 -11.22 15.70 1.89
CA GLY A 191 -12.56 15.62 1.33
C GLY A 191 -13.20 16.99 1.10
N GLU A 192 -13.11 17.89 2.09
CA GLU A 192 -13.54 19.28 1.95
C GLU A 192 -12.83 19.98 0.79
N HIS A 193 -11.50 19.84 0.68
CA HIS A 193 -10.70 20.48 -0.37
C HIS A 193 -11.12 20.00 -1.78
N ILE A 194 -11.25 18.68 -1.98
CA ILE A 194 -11.68 18.08 -3.26
C ILE A 194 -13.07 18.60 -3.66
N LYS A 195 -14.01 18.61 -2.73
CA LYS A 195 -15.40 19.02 -2.98
C LYS A 195 -15.51 20.54 -3.24
N ASN A 196 -14.90 21.37 -2.41
CA ASN A 196 -14.97 22.83 -2.53
C ASN A 196 -14.32 23.35 -3.82
N ASN A 197 -13.21 22.75 -4.25
CA ASN A 197 -12.50 23.10 -5.48
C ASN A 197 -13.03 22.34 -6.71
N LYS A 198 -14.05 21.50 -6.56
CA LYS A 198 -14.66 20.72 -7.64
C LYS A 198 -13.64 19.93 -8.46
N LEU A 199 -12.66 19.33 -7.78
CA LEU A 199 -11.54 18.65 -8.46
C LEU A 199 -11.98 17.31 -9.04
N ILE A 200 -12.78 16.55 -8.32
CA ILE A 200 -13.26 15.22 -8.73
C ILE A 200 -14.76 15.14 -8.39
N PRO A 201 -15.63 14.74 -9.33
CA PRO A 201 -17.04 14.50 -9.04
C PRO A 201 -17.22 13.31 -8.10
N ILE A 202 -18.01 13.48 -7.05
CA ILE A 202 -18.34 12.44 -6.06
C ILE A 202 -19.85 12.33 -5.96
N PRO A 203 -20.51 11.54 -6.82
CA PRO A 203 -21.98 11.48 -6.87
C PRO A 203 -22.60 10.54 -5.83
N TRP A 204 -21.79 9.85 -5.04
CA TRP A 204 -22.26 8.86 -4.07
C TRP A 204 -22.31 9.43 -2.65
N LYS A 205 -23.18 8.84 -1.83
CA LYS A 205 -23.16 9.03 -0.38
C LYS A 205 -22.05 8.14 0.19
N GLU A 206 -20.98 8.75 0.65
CA GLU A 206 -19.75 8.04 0.99
C GLU A 206 -19.11 8.62 2.26
N ARG A 207 -18.30 7.82 2.93
CA ARG A 207 -17.48 8.22 4.08
C ARG A 207 -16.23 7.36 4.22
N VAL A 208 -15.22 7.90 4.88
CA VAL A 208 -13.99 7.19 5.23
C VAL A 208 -13.76 7.31 6.73
N HIS A 209 -13.52 6.18 7.38
CA HIS A 209 -13.10 6.12 8.78
C HIS A 209 -11.65 5.72 8.91
N VAL A 210 -10.90 6.47 9.73
CA VAL A 210 -9.58 6.04 10.17
C VAL A 210 -9.77 5.14 11.40
N VAL A 211 -9.21 3.95 11.34
CA VAL A 211 -9.33 2.95 12.42
C VAL A 211 -7.99 2.32 12.74
N ALA A 212 -7.87 1.79 13.95
CA ALA A 212 -6.70 1.00 14.32
C ALA A 212 -6.62 -0.27 13.47
N ARG A 213 -5.42 -0.56 12.95
CA ARG A 213 -5.15 -1.80 12.23
C ARG A 213 -5.18 -2.98 13.20
N GLU A 214 -5.65 -4.12 12.72
CA GLU A 214 -5.68 -5.37 13.47
C GLU A 214 -4.26 -5.75 13.94
N GLU A 215 -4.12 -6.16 15.18
CA GLU A 215 -2.82 -6.35 15.84
C GLU A 215 -1.90 -7.31 15.06
N TYR A 216 -2.42 -8.43 14.57
CA TYR A 216 -1.65 -9.43 13.83
C TYR A 216 -1.15 -8.93 12.44
N LEU A 217 -1.69 -7.83 11.92
CA LEU A 217 -1.25 -7.21 10.67
C LEU A 217 -0.27 -6.04 10.87
N ARG A 218 -0.09 -5.52 12.08
CA ARG A 218 0.70 -4.31 12.35
C ARG A 218 2.17 -4.41 11.90
N LYS A 219 2.74 -5.62 11.93
CA LYS A 219 4.10 -5.87 11.47
C LYS A 219 4.25 -6.12 9.97
N THR A 220 3.15 -6.11 9.20
CA THR A 220 3.19 -6.41 7.75
C THR A 220 3.16 -5.16 6.87
N SER A 221 2.93 -4.00 7.43
CA SER A 221 2.99 -2.71 6.72
C SER A 221 3.31 -1.60 7.71
N TYR A 222 4.09 -0.66 7.25
CA TYR A 222 4.59 0.43 8.07
C TYR A 222 3.51 1.50 8.33
N TYR A 223 2.93 2.05 7.26
CA TYR A 223 1.97 3.15 7.34
C TYR A 223 0.49 2.71 7.40
N GLY A 224 0.21 1.43 7.48
CA GLY A 224 -1.15 0.93 7.41
C GLY A 224 -1.58 0.51 6.01
N ASN A 225 -2.89 0.49 5.78
CA ASN A 225 -3.46 0.16 4.48
C ASN A 225 -4.88 0.73 4.31
N PHE A 226 -5.21 1.04 3.07
CA PHE A 226 -6.59 1.34 2.68
C PHE A 226 -7.41 0.05 2.53
N SER A 227 -8.67 0.09 3.02
CA SER A 227 -9.66 -0.96 2.85
C SER A 227 -10.91 -0.36 2.20
N ARG A 228 -11.17 -0.74 0.94
CA ARG A 228 -12.32 -0.23 0.20
C ARG A 228 -13.65 -0.69 0.79
N SER A 229 -14.71 0.09 0.59
CA SER A 229 -16.08 -0.36 0.82
C SER A 229 -16.40 -1.58 -0.05
N LEU A 230 -17.20 -2.50 0.48
CA LEU A 230 -17.70 -3.67 -0.25
C LEU A 230 -19.20 -3.54 -0.61
N GLY A 231 -19.80 -2.41 -0.27
CA GLY A 231 -21.20 -2.10 -0.47
C GLY A 231 -21.64 -0.91 0.38
N VAL A 232 -22.92 -0.65 0.42
CA VAL A 232 -23.51 0.36 1.30
C VAL A 232 -23.78 -0.21 2.69
N ASP A 233 -23.53 0.58 3.71
CA ASP A 233 -23.90 0.25 5.08
C ASP A 233 -25.40 0.51 5.36
N ASP A 234 -25.86 0.22 6.59
CA ASP A 234 -27.28 0.37 7.00
C ASP A 234 -27.79 1.82 6.89
N GLU A 235 -26.90 2.82 6.85
CA GLU A 235 -27.23 4.23 6.66
C GLU A 235 -27.16 4.66 5.18
N GLY A 236 -26.83 3.74 4.28
CA GLY A 236 -26.73 3.93 2.85
C GLY A 236 -25.44 4.62 2.40
N TYR A 237 -24.37 4.57 3.19
CA TYR A 237 -23.05 5.09 2.82
C TYR A 237 -22.16 3.99 2.27
N PHE A 238 -21.38 4.32 1.24
CA PHE A 238 -20.18 3.57 0.90
C PHE A 238 -19.07 3.91 1.89
N THR A 239 -18.85 3.03 2.85
CA THR A 239 -17.89 3.25 3.95
C THR A 239 -16.58 2.51 3.69
N SER A 240 -15.51 3.26 3.48
CA SER A 240 -14.13 2.74 3.41
C SER A 240 -13.39 2.98 4.71
N GLN A 241 -12.28 2.30 4.90
CA GLN A 241 -11.45 2.44 6.09
C GLN A 241 -9.99 2.69 5.69
N TRP A 242 -9.37 3.67 6.33
CA TRP A 242 -7.91 3.76 6.37
C TRP A 242 -7.43 3.20 7.70
N LYS A 243 -6.76 2.06 7.64
CA LYS A 243 -6.29 1.32 8.80
C LYS A 243 -4.85 1.69 9.10
N ILE A 244 -4.59 2.33 10.22
CA ILE A 244 -3.26 2.75 10.66
C ILE A 244 -2.78 1.92 11.86
N ASN A 245 -1.47 1.76 12.01
CA ASN A 245 -0.90 1.20 13.22
C ASN A 245 -1.07 2.23 14.36
N PRO A 246 -1.76 1.94 15.47
CA PRO A 246 -1.86 2.86 16.58
C PRO A 246 -0.54 2.91 17.37
N PHE A 247 -0.34 3.96 18.15
CA PHE A 247 0.73 4.03 19.13
C PHE A 247 0.45 3.04 20.28
N GLU A 248 1.49 2.31 20.74
CA GLU A 248 1.32 1.23 21.71
C GLU A 248 2.17 1.47 22.97
N ASP A 249 1.57 1.32 24.15
CA ASP A 249 2.22 1.53 25.44
C ASP A 249 3.33 0.54 25.74
N TYR A 250 3.20 -0.69 25.28
CA TYR A 250 4.13 -1.78 25.56
C TYR A 250 5.44 -1.72 24.76
N TRP A 251 5.54 -0.80 23.79
CA TRP A 251 6.78 -0.63 23.04
C TRP A 251 7.89 -0.07 23.91
N ASP A 252 9.12 -0.46 23.63
CA ASP A 252 10.29 0.17 24.21
C ASP A 252 10.44 1.64 23.75
N LYS A 253 11.29 2.39 24.43
CA LYS A 253 11.50 3.80 24.14
C LYS A 253 11.95 4.04 22.69
N LYS A 254 12.86 3.20 22.19
CA LYS A 254 13.40 3.33 20.83
C LYS A 254 12.29 3.18 19.79
N THR A 255 11.48 2.12 19.91
CA THR A 255 10.35 1.86 19.00
C THR A 255 9.32 2.99 19.04
N LYS A 256 9.03 3.54 20.23
CA LYS A 256 8.15 4.71 20.39
C LYS A 256 8.69 5.94 19.68
N ASP A 257 9.95 6.27 19.90
CA ASP A 257 10.60 7.43 19.27
C ASP A 257 10.64 7.26 17.73
N GLU A 258 11.02 6.08 17.24
CA GLU A 258 11.04 5.77 15.81
C GLU A 258 9.65 5.84 15.17
N TYR A 259 8.61 5.35 15.84
CA TYR A 259 7.24 5.45 15.37
C TYR A 259 6.81 6.91 15.20
N LEU A 260 7.07 7.76 16.19
CA LEU A 260 6.62 9.15 16.19
C LEU A 260 7.25 9.96 15.05
N VAL A 261 8.57 9.85 14.83
CA VAL A 261 9.26 10.57 13.77
C VAL A 261 8.89 10.10 12.35
N GLU A 262 8.28 8.95 12.23
CA GLU A 262 7.79 8.45 10.94
C GLU A 262 6.27 8.63 10.75
N HIS A 263 5.56 9.08 11.80
CA HIS A 263 4.16 9.49 11.73
C HIS A 263 4.03 10.99 12.03
N ASP A 264 4.96 11.77 11.47
CA ASP A 264 4.97 13.22 11.55
C ASP A 264 3.77 13.86 10.80
N TRP A 265 3.50 15.13 11.10
CA TRP A 265 2.40 15.85 10.44
C TRP A 265 2.50 15.84 8.91
N GLY A 266 3.71 15.89 8.37
CA GLY A 266 3.89 15.88 6.91
C GLY A 266 3.45 14.56 6.28
N VAL A 267 3.81 13.41 6.89
CA VAL A 267 3.31 12.10 6.42
C VAL A 267 1.80 12.04 6.49
N ILE A 268 1.21 12.42 7.62
CA ILE A 268 -0.25 12.35 7.81
C ILE A 268 -0.97 13.22 6.77
N ILE A 269 -0.53 14.47 6.59
CA ILE A 269 -1.15 15.42 5.66
C ILE A 269 -1.03 14.99 4.20
N VAL A 270 0.11 14.39 3.83
CA VAL A 270 0.36 13.98 2.44
C VAL A 270 -0.30 12.63 2.12
N THR A 271 -0.31 11.69 3.07
CA THR A 271 -0.89 10.36 2.81
C THR A 271 -2.41 10.31 2.98
N ALA A 272 -3.01 11.19 3.77
CA ALA A 272 -4.46 11.25 3.92
C ALA A 272 -5.20 11.37 2.56
N PRO A 273 -4.90 12.34 1.67
CA PRO A 273 -5.51 12.39 0.36
C PRO A 273 -5.11 11.23 -0.56
N HIS A 274 -3.90 10.66 -0.44
CA HIS A 274 -3.46 9.49 -1.21
C HIS A 274 -4.36 8.28 -0.93
N GLU A 275 -4.57 7.98 0.35
CA GLU A 275 -5.34 6.81 0.78
C GLU A 275 -6.85 7.04 0.65
N THR A 276 -7.31 8.30 0.69
CA THR A 276 -8.73 8.57 0.87
C THR A 276 -9.31 9.49 -0.22
N TYR A 277 -9.70 10.71 0.14
CA TYR A 277 -10.36 11.65 -0.77
C TYR A 277 -9.39 12.22 -1.81
N GLY A 278 -9.73 11.97 -3.06
CA GLY A 278 -8.89 12.20 -4.23
C GLY A 278 -8.15 10.95 -4.67
N GLY A 279 -7.67 10.13 -3.73
CA GLY A 279 -6.89 8.91 -3.97
C GLY A 279 -7.72 7.62 -4.02
N HIS A 280 -7.26 6.61 -3.28
CA HIS A 280 -7.78 5.23 -3.36
C HIS A 280 -9.27 5.10 -3.06
N HIS A 281 -9.83 5.86 -2.10
CA HIS A 281 -11.26 5.79 -1.79
C HIS A 281 -12.11 6.16 -3.00
N ILE A 282 -11.86 7.29 -3.60
CA ILE A 282 -12.65 7.76 -4.75
C ILE A 282 -12.43 6.87 -5.97
N GLN A 283 -11.19 6.46 -6.23
CA GLN A 283 -10.88 5.51 -7.30
C GLN A 283 -11.65 4.19 -7.14
N ALA A 284 -11.68 3.63 -5.92
CA ALA A 284 -12.39 2.38 -5.63
C ALA A 284 -13.91 2.52 -5.83
N LEU A 285 -14.49 3.67 -5.51
CA LEU A 285 -15.91 3.95 -5.78
C LEU A 285 -16.20 3.99 -7.28
N TYR A 286 -15.37 4.66 -8.07
CA TYR A 286 -15.51 4.66 -9.53
C TYR A 286 -15.33 3.25 -10.10
N GLN A 287 -14.36 2.48 -9.64
CA GLN A 287 -14.15 1.10 -10.05
C GLN A 287 -15.36 0.22 -9.73
N MET A 288 -15.93 0.33 -8.53
CA MET A 288 -17.10 -0.42 -8.09
C MET A 288 -18.34 -0.14 -8.98
N HIS A 289 -18.47 1.09 -9.47
CA HIS A 289 -19.58 1.51 -10.33
C HIS A 289 -19.28 1.41 -11.82
N ASN A 290 -18.16 0.83 -12.20
CA ASN A 290 -17.83 0.63 -13.61
C ASN A 290 -18.83 -0.34 -14.26
N PRO A 291 -19.34 -0.06 -15.47
CA PRO A 291 -20.29 -0.97 -16.15
C PRO A 291 -19.66 -2.29 -16.60
N SER A 292 -18.33 -2.36 -16.71
CA SER A 292 -17.61 -3.58 -17.09
C SER A 292 -17.27 -4.43 -15.85
N GLU A 293 -17.81 -5.63 -15.79
CA GLU A 293 -17.48 -6.61 -14.72
C GLU A 293 -15.98 -6.96 -14.69
N LEU A 294 -15.33 -6.96 -15.86
CA LEU A 294 -13.89 -7.16 -15.94
C LEU A 294 -13.13 -6.06 -15.19
N ARG A 295 -13.51 -4.80 -15.38
CA ARG A 295 -12.85 -3.65 -14.72
C ARG A 295 -13.18 -3.54 -13.25
N LYS A 296 -14.39 -3.90 -12.82
CA LYS A 296 -14.74 -3.94 -11.40
C LYS A 296 -13.82 -4.88 -10.59
N ASN A 297 -13.42 -5.99 -11.20
CA ASN A 297 -12.72 -7.08 -10.54
C ASN A 297 -11.22 -7.12 -10.83
N ASN A 298 -10.73 -6.28 -11.75
CA ASN A 298 -9.32 -6.23 -12.09
C ASN A 298 -8.78 -4.81 -11.92
N GLY A 299 -7.60 -4.73 -11.33
CA GLY A 299 -6.85 -3.50 -11.16
C GLY A 299 -5.37 -3.74 -11.40
N ILE A 300 -4.65 -2.68 -11.74
CA ILE A 300 -3.20 -2.71 -11.96
C ILE A 300 -2.57 -1.61 -11.13
N SER A 301 -1.46 -1.92 -10.48
CA SER A 301 -0.73 -0.98 -9.61
C SER A 301 -0.35 0.32 -10.33
N LEU A 302 -0.04 0.24 -11.61
CA LEU A 302 0.24 1.42 -12.44
C LEU A 302 -0.88 2.46 -12.36
N PHE A 303 -2.14 2.03 -12.38
CA PHE A 303 -3.26 2.95 -12.27
C PHE A 303 -3.59 3.30 -10.82
N SER A 304 -3.72 2.30 -9.93
CA SER A 304 -4.16 2.54 -8.57
C SER A 304 -3.15 3.36 -7.75
N GLU A 305 -1.89 2.96 -7.76
CA GLU A 305 -0.84 3.65 -7.03
C GLU A 305 -0.38 4.92 -7.74
N GLY A 306 -0.39 4.89 -9.08
CA GLY A 306 -0.15 6.08 -9.89
C GLY A 306 -1.18 7.17 -9.65
N TRP A 307 -2.46 6.81 -9.50
CA TRP A 307 -3.54 7.72 -9.12
C TRP A 307 -3.36 8.31 -7.73
N GLY A 308 -3.01 7.48 -6.73
CA GLY A 308 -2.71 7.94 -5.37
C GLY A 308 -1.58 8.97 -5.35
N LEU A 309 -0.47 8.66 -6.03
CA LEU A 309 0.68 9.58 -6.09
C LEU A 309 0.38 10.83 -6.94
N TYR A 310 -0.37 10.70 -8.03
CA TYR A 310 -0.88 11.83 -8.80
C TYR A 310 -1.73 12.77 -7.94
N ASN A 311 -2.53 12.22 -7.05
CA ASN A 311 -3.33 13.03 -6.13
C ASN A 311 -2.47 13.81 -5.13
N GLU A 312 -1.35 13.26 -4.63
CA GLU A 312 -0.39 14.03 -3.83
C GLU A 312 0.13 15.26 -4.60
N GLN A 313 0.39 15.11 -5.91
CA GLN A 313 0.79 16.22 -6.78
C GLN A 313 -0.36 17.20 -7.03
N LEU A 314 -1.58 16.72 -7.24
CA LEU A 314 -2.78 17.56 -7.39
C LEU A 314 -3.01 18.42 -6.16
N MET A 315 -2.85 17.86 -4.97
CA MET A 315 -2.98 18.58 -3.70
C MET A 315 -1.92 19.68 -3.52
N LEU A 316 -0.70 19.43 -4.01
CA LEU A 316 0.36 20.46 -4.07
C LEU A 316 -0.04 21.61 -5.01
N GLU A 317 -0.50 21.29 -6.22
CA GLU A 317 -0.85 22.26 -7.26
C GLU A 317 -2.08 23.11 -6.87
N THR A 318 -3.00 22.54 -6.11
CA THR A 318 -4.25 23.22 -5.72
C THR A 318 -4.18 23.90 -4.35
N GLY A 319 -3.00 23.90 -3.70
CA GLY A 319 -2.77 24.66 -2.47
C GLY A 319 -3.32 24.01 -1.20
N PHE A 320 -3.47 22.68 -1.17
CA PHE A 320 -3.93 21.97 0.02
C PHE A 320 -2.88 21.97 1.15
N TYR A 321 -1.60 21.88 0.82
CA TYR A 321 -0.54 21.82 1.82
C TYR A 321 -0.33 23.19 2.48
N PRO A 322 -0.38 23.27 3.83
CA PRO A 322 -0.45 24.54 4.56
C PRO A 322 0.81 25.39 4.45
N ASP A 323 1.98 24.78 4.33
CA ASP A 323 3.26 25.50 4.36
C ASP A 323 4.36 24.80 3.55
N LYS A 324 5.54 25.43 3.50
CA LYS A 324 6.71 24.92 2.76
C LYS A 324 7.33 23.67 3.41
N LYS A 325 7.22 23.49 4.72
CA LYS A 325 7.74 22.29 5.40
C LYS A 325 6.98 21.05 4.96
N ILE A 326 5.64 21.13 4.90
CA ILE A 326 4.80 20.03 4.40
C ILE A 326 5.08 19.75 2.91
N LYS A 327 5.32 20.80 2.10
CA LYS A 327 5.74 20.62 0.69
C LYS A 327 7.10 19.91 0.59
N LEU A 328 8.06 20.24 1.47
CA LEU A 328 9.36 19.56 1.50
C LEU A 328 9.21 18.08 1.89
N ARG A 329 8.33 17.79 2.84
CA ARG A 329 8.03 16.41 3.24
C ARG A 329 7.33 15.63 2.12
N GLN A 330 6.42 16.26 1.37
CA GLN A 330 5.82 15.67 0.16
C GLN A 330 6.88 15.33 -0.90
N LEU A 331 7.85 16.22 -1.13
CA LEU A 331 8.95 15.92 -2.05
C LEU A 331 9.82 14.74 -1.57
N GLN A 332 10.06 14.60 -0.25
CA GLN A 332 10.77 13.44 0.28
C GLN A 332 9.96 12.14 0.08
N LEU A 333 8.64 12.18 0.29
CA LEU A 333 7.78 11.04 0.00
C LEU A 333 7.75 10.72 -1.50
N ARG A 334 7.81 11.72 -2.38
CA ARG A 334 7.98 11.54 -3.82
C ARG A 334 9.36 10.93 -4.15
N LEU A 335 10.43 11.37 -3.49
CA LEU A 335 11.78 10.83 -3.65
C LEU A 335 11.81 9.32 -3.31
N TRP A 336 11.10 8.91 -2.29
CA TRP A 336 10.89 7.49 -1.99
C TRP A 336 10.27 6.75 -3.19
N ARG A 337 9.22 7.30 -3.82
CA ARG A 337 8.59 6.66 -4.99
C ARG A 337 9.50 6.66 -6.23
N ASN A 338 10.41 7.64 -6.37
CA ASN A 338 11.48 7.58 -7.36
C ASN A 338 12.45 6.43 -7.07
N ALA A 339 12.88 6.29 -5.81
CA ALA A 339 13.77 5.19 -5.40
C ALA A 339 13.15 3.81 -5.68
N ARG A 340 11.80 3.67 -5.59
CA ARG A 340 11.07 2.46 -5.95
C ARG A 340 11.35 2.01 -7.38
N VAL A 341 11.41 2.94 -8.34
CA VAL A 341 11.74 2.62 -9.73
C VAL A 341 13.17 2.09 -9.82
N ILE A 342 14.12 2.74 -9.13
CA ILE A 342 15.53 2.37 -9.15
C ILE A 342 15.76 0.98 -8.55
N TYR A 343 15.27 0.75 -7.32
CA TYR A 343 15.56 -0.51 -6.66
C TYR A 343 14.76 -1.70 -7.22
N ASP A 344 13.53 -1.49 -7.70
CA ASP A 344 12.73 -2.56 -8.32
C ASP A 344 13.43 -3.06 -9.60
N VAL A 345 13.72 -2.15 -10.54
CA VAL A 345 14.47 -2.46 -11.76
C VAL A 345 15.87 -3.01 -11.41
N GLY A 346 16.56 -2.34 -10.49
CA GLY A 346 17.94 -2.66 -10.14
C GLY A 346 18.11 -4.08 -9.59
N MET A 347 17.30 -4.45 -8.63
CA MET A 347 17.35 -5.77 -8.00
C MET A 347 16.92 -6.88 -8.95
N HIS A 348 15.82 -6.67 -9.70
CA HIS A 348 15.30 -7.73 -10.57
C HIS A 348 16.04 -7.88 -11.89
N SER A 349 16.81 -6.87 -12.32
CA SER A 349 17.71 -6.97 -13.49
C SER A 349 19.18 -7.24 -13.14
N GLY A 350 19.52 -7.31 -11.85
CA GLY A 350 20.89 -7.61 -11.39
C GLY A 350 21.84 -6.39 -11.34
N LYS A 351 21.31 -5.15 -11.35
CA LYS A 351 22.09 -3.91 -11.26
C LYS A 351 22.34 -3.47 -9.81
N LEU A 352 21.51 -3.88 -8.87
CA LEU A 352 21.64 -3.60 -7.43
C LEU A 352 21.52 -4.89 -6.63
N SER A 353 22.34 -5.00 -5.60
CA SER A 353 22.11 -5.99 -4.55
C SER A 353 20.98 -5.57 -3.61
N TYR A 354 20.50 -6.50 -2.79
CA TYR A 354 19.53 -6.25 -1.73
C TYR A 354 20.01 -5.16 -0.73
N GLU A 355 21.29 -5.23 -0.33
CA GLU A 355 21.87 -4.25 0.59
C GLU A 355 22.09 -2.87 -0.06
N ASP A 356 22.44 -2.81 -1.35
CA ASP A 356 22.51 -1.52 -2.06
C ASP A 356 21.15 -0.83 -2.12
N ALA A 357 20.07 -1.59 -2.30
CA ALA A 357 18.73 -1.07 -2.29
C ALA A 357 18.33 -0.53 -0.89
N ILE A 358 18.71 -1.22 0.19
CA ILE A 358 18.53 -0.71 1.56
C ILE A 358 19.35 0.57 1.75
N SER A 359 20.61 0.60 1.31
CA SER A 359 21.48 1.78 1.43
C SER A 359 20.93 2.98 0.65
N LEU A 360 20.36 2.77 -0.54
CA LEU A 360 19.67 3.83 -1.28
C LEU A 360 18.54 4.45 -0.43
N MET A 361 17.75 3.62 0.24
CA MET A 361 16.64 4.08 1.07
C MET A 361 17.12 4.79 2.34
N THR A 362 18.12 4.28 3.04
CA THR A 362 18.61 4.88 4.28
C THR A 362 19.43 6.15 4.03
N ASP A 363 20.35 6.12 3.09
CA ASP A 363 21.37 7.17 2.94
C ASP A 363 20.89 8.31 2.06
N ARG A 364 20.05 8.02 1.05
CA ARG A 364 19.62 9.00 0.07
C ARG A 364 18.16 9.45 0.26
N VAL A 365 17.25 8.57 0.72
CA VAL A 365 15.86 8.93 0.98
C VAL A 365 15.63 9.32 2.44
N GLY A 366 16.43 8.78 3.37
CA GLY A 366 16.37 9.10 4.80
C GLY A 366 15.37 8.26 5.59
N PHE A 367 15.20 6.98 5.19
CA PHE A 367 14.42 6.01 5.94
C PHE A 367 15.24 5.40 7.09
N LEU A 368 14.55 5.00 8.15
CA LEU A 368 15.15 4.13 9.16
C LEU A 368 15.45 2.75 8.54
N ARG A 369 16.56 2.11 8.95
CA ARG A 369 17.01 0.86 8.33
C ARG A 369 15.95 -0.24 8.35
N TRP A 370 15.23 -0.41 9.46
CA TRP A 370 14.18 -1.42 9.54
C TRP A 370 12.99 -1.14 8.60
N ALA A 371 12.62 0.13 8.43
CA ALA A 371 11.58 0.54 7.49
C ALA A 371 12.02 0.33 6.03
N ALA A 372 13.28 0.68 5.71
CA ALA A 372 13.90 0.40 4.43
C ALA A 372 13.91 -1.12 4.15
N GLN A 373 14.25 -1.94 5.13
CA GLN A 373 14.27 -3.39 5.01
C GLN A 373 12.88 -3.96 4.68
N LEU A 374 11.83 -3.54 5.40
CA LEU A 374 10.44 -3.96 5.10
C LEU A 374 10.01 -3.58 3.68
N GLU A 375 10.40 -2.40 3.23
CA GLU A 375 10.11 -1.91 1.88
C GLU A 375 10.79 -2.76 0.81
N ILE A 376 12.09 -3.05 0.97
CA ILE A 376 12.87 -3.85 0.04
C ILE A 376 12.43 -5.33 0.05
N ASP A 377 12.08 -5.88 1.22
CA ASP A 377 11.46 -7.21 1.33
C ASP A 377 10.19 -7.32 0.51
N SER A 378 9.34 -6.32 0.66
CA SER A 378 8.08 -6.26 -0.08
C SER A 378 8.31 -6.16 -1.59
N SER A 379 9.32 -5.40 -2.03
CA SER A 379 9.69 -5.27 -3.45
C SER A 379 10.27 -6.56 -4.00
N SER A 380 11.16 -7.23 -3.26
CA SER A 380 11.80 -8.47 -3.71
C SER A 380 10.78 -9.57 -4.09
N SER A 381 9.62 -9.59 -3.44
CA SER A 381 8.55 -10.56 -3.67
C SER A 381 7.50 -10.13 -4.71
N ARG A 382 7.56 -8.89 -5.19
CA ARG A 382 6.55 -8.31 -6.10
C ARG A 382 7.19 -7.48 -7.23
N PRO A 383 7.94 -8.12 -8.12
CA PRO A 383 8.62 -7.43 -9.22
C PRO A 383 7.64 -6.60 -10.05
N GLY A 384 7.99 -5.35 -10.33
CA GLY A 384 7.20 -4.42 -11.12
C GLY A 384 6.03 -3.77 -10.38
N TYR A 385 5.67 -4.20 -9.17
CA TYR A 385 4.57 -3.55 -8.43
C TYR A 385 4.93 -2.10 -8.04
N PHE A 386 6.15 -1.91 -7.54
CA PHE A 386 6.56 -0.64 -6.95
C PHE A 386 6.86 0.46 -7.96
N ILE A 387 7.20 0.11 -9.21
CA ILE A 387 7.31 1.11 -10.28
C ILE A 387 5.95 1.76 -10.59
N GLY A 388 4.85 1.06 -10.27
CA GLY A 388 3.49 1.51 -10.55
C GLY A 388 3.18 2.90 -9.98
N TYR A 389 3.73 3.26 -8.85
CA TYR A 389 3.53 4.57 -8.22
C TYR A 389 4.01 5.71 -9.10
N PHE A 390 5.31 5.76 -9.36
CA PHE A 390 5.91 6.90 -10.04
C PHE A 390 5.67 6.89 -11.55
N ILE A 391 5.76 5.74 -12.17
CA ILE A 391 5.46 5.60 -13.62
C ILE A 391 3.98 5.88 -13.87
N GLY A 392 3.09 5.32 -13.05
CA GLY A 392 1.64 5.56 -13.20
C GLY A 392 1.28 7.04 -13.05
N MET A 393 1.83 7.74 -12.04
CA MET A 393 1.67 9.20 -11.92
C MET A 393 2.18 9.92 -13.17
N THR A 394 3.33 9.52 -13.68
CA THR A 394 3.94 10.17 -14.86
C THR A 394 3.04 10.01 -16.09
N GLU A 395 2.47 8.83 -16.32
CA GLU A 395 1.54 8.58 -17.42
C GLU A 395 0.23 9.37 -17.25
N ILE A 396 -0.31 9.46 -16.04
CA ILE A 396 -1.49 10.30 -15.77
C ILE A 396 -1.21 11.77 -16.03
N LEU A 397 -0.04 12.28 -15.64
CA LEU A 397 0.36 13.66 -15.93
C LEU A 397 0.50 13.92 -17.44
N LYS A 398 1.08 12.98 -18.18
CA LYS A 398 1.15 13.08 -19.68
C LYS A 398 -0.25 13.12 -20.28
N MET A 399 -1.13 12.21 -19.90
CA MET A 399 -2.52 12.19 -20.38
C MET A 399 -3.26 13.49 -20.03
N ARG A 400 -3.03 14.04 -18.83
CA ARG A 400 -3.63 15.32 -18.42
C ARG A 400 -3.19 16.47 -19.32
N GLU A 401 -1.90 16.58 -19.61
CA GLU A 401 -1.38 17.63 -20.50
C GLU A 401 -1.84 17.47 -21.95
N GLU A 402 -1.94 16.26 -22.46
CA GLU A 402 -2.50 15.99 -23.78
C GLU A 402 -3.99 16.35 -23.84
N TYR A 403 -4.77 15.95 -22.83
CA TYR A 403 -6.18 16.29 -22.72
C TYR A 403 -6.39 17.81 -22.66
N LYS A 404 -5.54 18.53 -21.91
CA LYS A 404 -5.55 19.99 -21.84
C LYS A 404 -5.28 20.64 -23.20
N LYS A 405 -4.31 20.14 -23.97
CA LYS A 405 -4.02 20.61 -25.33
C LYS A 405 -5.21 20.40 -26.29
N ILE A 406 -5.85 19.22 -26.20
CA ILE A 406 -7.01 18.90 -27.04
C ILE A 406 -8.21 19.79 -26.71
N LYS A 407 -8.46 20.09 -25.45
CA LYS A 407 -9.62 20.85 -24.99
C LYS A 407 -9.45 22.37 -25.09
N GLY A 408 -8.22 22.87 -25.06
CA GLY A 408 -7.94 24.31 -25.05
C GLY A 408 -8.69 25.04 -23.94
N ASP A 409 -9.43 26.08 -24.29
CA ASP A 409 -10.21 26.90 -23.36
C ASP A 409 -11.39 26.15 -22.70
N GLN A 410 -11.76 24.98 -23.21
CA GLN A 410 -12.80 24.13 -22.64
C GLN A 410 -12.24 23.10 -21.65
N TYR A 411 -10.96 23.18 -21.30
CA TYR A 411 -10.35 22.26 -20.35
C TYR A 411 -10.97 22.37 -18.95
N SER A 412 -11.36 21.24 -18.41
CA SER A 412 -11.80 21.10 -17.03
C SER A 412 -11.06 19.94 -16.36
N ILE A 413 -10.41 20.23 -15.25
CA ILE A 413 -9.72 19.20 -14.44
C ILE A 413 -10.71 18.15 -13.93
N SER A 414 -11.90 18.57 -13.54
CA SER A 414 -12.98 17.70 -13.07
C SER A 414 -13.46 16.74 -14.15
N GLU A 415 -13.63 17.22 -15.38
CA GLU A 415 -14.01 16.39 -16.53
C GLU A 415 -12.90 15.38 -16.88
N PHE A 416 -11.64 15.80 -16.82
CA PHE A 416 -10.50 14.90 -17.02
C PHE A 416 -10.50 13.76 -16.00
N HIS A 417 -10.62 14.08 -14.71
CA HIS A 417 -10.63 13.08 -13.64
C HIS A 417 -11.82 12.12 -13.77
N GLU A 418 -13.02 12.66 -14.05
CA GLU A 418 -14.21 11.82 -14.21
C GLU A 418 -14.05 10.83 -15.36
N LYS A 419 -13.53 11.29 -16.50
CA LYS A 419 -13.28 10.42 -17.66
C LYS A 419 -12.23 9.36 -17.36
N LEU A 420 -11.12 9.75 -16.75
CA LEU A 420 -10.03 8.84 -16.41
C LEU A 420 -10.48 7.75 -15.40
N LEU A 421 -11.26 8.11 -14.39
CA LEU A 421 -11.74 7.17 -13.39
C LEU A 421 -12.86 6.23 -13.88
N LYS A 422 -13.58 6.61 -14.92
CA LYS A 422 -14.64 5.79 -15.55
C LYS A 422 -14.09 4.75 -16.54
N VAL A 423 -12.83 4.83 -16.93
CA VAL A 423 -12.19 3.87 -17.86
C VAL A 423 -11.74 2.57 -17.16
#